data_c3f9008c86d1abaf5648b26498ce81b7
#
_entry.id   c3f9008c86d1abaf5648b26498ce81b7
#
_cell.length_a   1.000
_cell.length_b   1.000
_cell.length_c   1.000
_cell.angle_alpha   90.00
_cell.angle_beta   90.00
_cell.angle_gamma   90.00
#
_symmetry.space_group_name_H-M   'P 1'
#
loop_
_entity.id
_entity.type
_entity.pdbx_description
1 polymer ?
#
loop_
_entity_poly.entity_id
_entity_poly.type
_entity_poly.pdbx_seq_one_letter_code
_entity_poly.pdbx_strand_id
1 'polypeptide(L)'
;YPQAKTIILNENYRSVEAILNGANSVIKNNKYRVDKELFTNRHSDEKITHYSAASDEYQAAWIAGKISSLHREGKSYHDIAILYRSNYLSRSLEKALLDERIPYIIYGGTRFYERQEVKDALCYLRMVTTADDLALQRILNRPKRGIGNKTMDLIVETARVRNTSMYEVLKDTYLFS
;
A
#
# COMPACT_ATOMS: atom_id res chain seq x y z
N TYR A 1 -35.92 4.83 12.61
CA TYR A 1 -36.74 3.87 13.39
C TYR A 1 -36.83 4.36 14.84
N PRO A 2 -37.84 5.18 15.19
CA PRO A 2 -37.94 5.76 16.54
C PRO A 2 -38.11 4.73 17.68
N GLN A 3 -38.56 3.53 17.35
CA GLN A 3 -38.83 2.48 18.32
C GLN A 3 -37.67 1.46 18.41
N ALA A 4 -36.56 1.66 17.72
CA ALA A 4 -35.43 0.76 17.75
C ALA A 4 -34.78 0.76 19.14
N LYS A 5 -34.57 -0.43 19.70
CA LYS A 5 -33.81 -0.60 20.94
C LYS A 5 -32.33 -0.71 20.63
N THR A 6 -31.53 0.16 21.20
CA THR A 6 -30.07 0.09 21.09
C THR A 6 -29.52 -0.87 22.16
N ILE A 7 -28.78 -1.87 21.74
CA ILE A 7 -28.06 -2.78 22.62
C ILE A 7 -26.56 -2.55 22.40
N ILE A 8 -25.83 -2.26 23.47
CA ILE A 8 -24.40 -1.98 23.41
C ILE A 8 -23.64 -3.23 23.88
N LEU A 9 -22.75 -3.75 23.03
CA LEU A 9 -21.85 -4.85 23.36
C LEU A 9 -20.53 -4.29 23.87
N ASN A 10 -20.28 -4.39 25.17
CA ASN A 10 -19.13 -3.81 25.85
C ASN A 10 -18.00 -4.80 26.11
N GLU A 11 -18.32 -6.08 26.22
CA GLU A 11 -17.32 -7.11 26.49
C GLU A 11 -16.53 -7.45 25.20
N ASN A 12 -15.21 -7.43 25.33
CA ASN A 12 -14.28 -7.77 24.26
C ASN A 12 -13.57 -9.08 24.57
N TYR A 13 -13.66 -10.03 23.65
CA TYR A 13 -13.10 -11.38 23.79
C TYR A 13 -11.76 -11.56 23.06
N ARG A 14 -11.27 -10.54 22.36
CA ARG A 14 -10.05 -10.61 21.55
C ARG A 14 -8.82 -10.13 22.31
N SER A 15 -8.90 -8.93 22.85
CA SER A 15 -7.75 -8.18 23.39
C SER A 15 -7.65 -8.30 24.89
N VAL A 16 -6.44 -8.13 25.42
CA VAL A 16 -6.18 -8.03 26.84
C VAL A 16 -6.46 -6.62 27.36
N GLU A 17 -6.58 -6.47 28.69
CA GLU A 17 -6.95 -5.23 29.35
C GLU A 17 -6.07 -4.03 28.99
N ALA A 18 -4.74 -4.20 28.91
CA ALA A 18 -3.81 -3.13 28.55
C ALA A 18 -4.13 -2.50 27.19
N ILE A 19 -4.51 -3.32 26.20
CA ILE A 19 -4.88 -2.85 24.86
C ILE A 19 -6.20 -2.09 24.90
N LEU A 20 -7.20 -2.58 25.63
CA LEU A 20 -8.52 -1.94 25.72
C LEU A 20 -8.44 -0.61 26.48
N ASN A 21 -7.64 -0.53 27.53
CA ASN A 21 -7.41 0.72 28.28
C ASN A 21 -6.80 1.78 27.36
N GLY A 22 -5.80 1.42 26.55
CA GLY A 22 -5.25 2.29 25.52
C GLY A 22 -6.28 2.75 24.49
N ALA A 23 -7.06 1.79 23.95
CA ALA A 23 -8.11 2.09 22.96
C ALA A 23 -9.21 3.00 23.55
N ASN A 24 -9.69 2.71 24.77
CA ASN A 24 -10.68 3.52 25.46
C ASN A 24 -10.17 4.95 25.71
N SER A 25 -8.87 5.10 26.09
CA SER A 25 -8.27 6.41 26.27
C SER A 25 -8.21 7.23 24.99
N VAL A 26 -7.87 6.62 23.87
CA VAL A 26 -7.83 7.30 22.57
C VAL A 26 -9.24 7.70 22.12
N ILE A 27 -10.21 6.79 22.20
CA ILE A 27 -11.57 7.06 21.69
C ILE A 27 -12.33 8.10 22.52
N LYS A 28 -11.98 8.30 23.80
CA LYS A 28 -12.55 9.35 24.64
C LYS A 28 -12.36 10.76 24.07
N ASN A 29 -11.36 10.97 23.22
CA ASN A 29 -11.12 12.26 22.57
C ASN A 29 -12.08 12.55 21.40
N ASN A 30 -12.86 11.58 20.94
CA ASN A 30 -13.82 11.77 19.84
C ASN A 30 -15.11 12.44 20.35
N LYS A 31 -15.50 13.54 19.72
CA LYS A 31 -16.71 14.31 20.08
C LYS A 31 -18.04 13.63 19.71
N TYR A 32 -18.03 12.88 18.60
CA TYR A 32 -19.22 12.20 18.08
C TYR A 32 -19.03 10.70 18.21
N ARG A 33 -19.51 10.13 19.31
CA ARG A 33 -19.42 8.69 19.58
C ARG A 33 -20.62 8.22 20.41
N VAL A 34 -20.96 6.94 20.31
CA VAL A 34 -21.78 6.28 21.32
C VAL A 34 -20.91 6.11 22.56
N ASP A 35 -21.39 6.56 23.70
CA ASP A 35 -20.63 6.44 24.95
C ASP A 35 -20.66 4.99 25.42
N LYS A 36 -19.54 4.31 25.21
CA LYS A 36 -19.31 2.95 25.66
C LYS A 36 -17.85 2.77 26.07
N GLU A 37 -17.62 1.93 27.05
CA GLU A 37 -16.30 1.52 27.49
C GLU A 37 -16.15 0.02 27.31
N LEU A 38 -15.14 -0.39 26.56
CA LEU A 38 -14.86 -1.80 26.32
C LEU A 38 -14.10 -2.36 27.52
N PHE A 39 -14.49 -3.55 27.97
CA PHE A 39 -13.78 -4.30 29.00
C PHE A 39 -13.53 -5.74 28.55
N THR A 40 -12.64 -6.42 29.23
CA THR A 40 -12.30 -7.84 29.00
C THR A 40 -11.95 -8.53 30.29
N ASN A 41 -12.15 -9.83 30.33
CA ASN A 41 -11.71 -10.70 31.40
C ASN A 41 -10.33 -11.34 31.11
N ARG A 42 -9.65 -10.89 30.01
CA ARG A 42 -8.31 -11.38 29.63
C ARG A 42 -7.26 -10.43 30.18
N HIS A 43 -6.45 -10.93 31.09
CA HIS A 43 -5.36 -10.18 31.73
C HIS A 43 -4.00 -10.56 31.10
N SER A 44 -3.07 -9.60 31.07
CA SER A 44 -1.69 -9.80 30.67
C SER A 44 -0.83 -8.72 31.33
N ASP A 45 0.38 -9.06 31.73
CA ASP A 45 1.37 -8.13 32.26
C ASP A 45 2.11 -7.36 31.15
N GLU A 46 1.87 -7.70 29.89
CA GLU A 46 2.46 -7.03 28.74
C GLU A 46 1.97 -5.58 28.60
N LYS A 47 2.91 -4.66 28.37
CA LYS A 47 2.64 -3.22 28.24
C LYS A 47 2.70 -2.79 26.78
N ILE A 48 1.92 -1.76 26.44
CA ILE A 48 2.04 -1.09 25.15
C ILE A 48 3.35 -0.32 25.11
N THR A 49 4.16 -0.57 24.08
CA THR A 49 5.39 0.19 23.83
C THR A 49 5.07 1.36 22.91
N HIS A 50 5.49 2.55 23.30
CA HIS A 50 5.45 3.75 22.45
C HIS A 50 6.86 4.08 21.99
N TYR A 51 6.99 4.35 20.68
CA TYR A 51 8.24 4.79 20.07
C TYR A 51 7.98 6.01 19.18
N SER A 52 8.80 7.05 19.35
CA SER A 52 8.77 8.25 18.53
C SER A 52 10.04 8.32 17.69
N ALA A 53 9.90 8.35 16.38
CA ALA A 53 11.01 8.43 15.44
C ALA A 53 11.14 9.83 14.84
N ALA A 54 12.36 10.18 14.41
CA ALA A 54 12.65 11.47 13.76
C ALA A 54 12.16 11.50 12.28
N SER A 55 12.02 10.35 11.64
CA SER A 55 11.47 10.21 10.28
C SER A 55 10.76 8.87 10.09
N ASP A 56 10.06 8.71 8.95
CA ASP A 56 9.42 7.47 8.56
C ASP A 56 10.43 6.35 8.26
N GLU A 57 11.62 6.67 7.76
CA GLU A 57 12.70 5.69 7.57
C GLU A 57 13.20 5.15 8.92
N TYR A 58 13.44 6.01 9.90
CA TYR A 58 13.83 5.57 11.25
C TYR A 58 12.73 4.75 11.91
N GLN A 59 11.47 5.14 11.74
CA GLN A 59 10.34 4.37 12.22
C GLN A 59 10.31 2.97 11.59
N ALA A 60 10.44 2.89 10.27
CA ALA A 60 10.42 1.64 9.54
C ALA A 60 11.59 0.73 9.91
N ALA A 61 12.80 1.27 10.05
CA ALA A 61 13.97 0.52 10.49
C ALA A 61 13.80 -0.03 11.92
N TRP A 62 13.25 0.78 12.84
CA TRP A 62 12.96 0.32 14.20
C TRP A 62 11.93 -0.81 14.22
N ILE A 63 10.86 -0.70 13.41
CA ILE A 63 9.83 -1.74 13.28
C ILE A 63 10.46 -3.04 12.74
N ALA A 64 11.24 -2.98 11.67
CA ALA A 64 11.90 -4.15 11.10
C ALA A 64 12.87 -4.80 12.11
N GLY A 65 13.67 -4.01 12.81
CA GLY A 65 14.55 -4.49 13.88
C GLY A 65 13.78 -5.15 15.04
N LYS A 66 12.62 -4.59 15.43
CA LYS A 66 11.76 -5.18 16.47
C LYS A 66 11.17 -6.51 16.03
N ILE A 67 10.74 -6.61 14.76
CA ILE A 67 10.25 -7.87 14.18
C ILE A 67 11.34 -8.92 14.17
N SER A 68 12.56 -8.57 13.75
CA SER A 68 13.72 -9.46 13.76
C SER A 68 14.05 -9.96 15.17
N SER A 69 13.91 -9.09 16.19
CA SER A 69 14.09 -9.48 17.60
C SER A 69 13.04 -10.48 18.04
N LEU A 70 11.77 -10.19 17.81
CA LEU A 70 10.66 -11.07 18.17
C LEU A 70 10.77 -12.44 17.48
N HIS A 71 11.22 -12.45 16.23
CA HIS A 71 11.43 -13.71 15.51
C HIS A 71 12.57 -14.54 16.12
N ARG A 72 13.66 -13.90 16.53
CA ARG A 72 14.75 -14.60 17.27
C ARG A 72 14.30 -15.13 18.63
N GLU A 73 13.34 -14.48 19.25
CA GLU A 73 12.69 -14.91 20.49
C GLU A 73 11.67 -16.06 20.28
N GLY A 74 11.50 -16.51 19.02
CA GLY A 74 10.64 -17.65 18.66
C GLY A 74 9.25 -17.29 18.15
N LYS A 75 8.92 -16.00 17.96
CA LYS A 75 7.65 -15.61 17.32
C LYS A 75 7.67 -15.89 15.83
N SER A 76 6.58 -16.44 15.31
CA SER A 76 6.40 -16.60 13.87
C SER A 76 6.10 -15.24 13.20
N TYR A 77 6.58 -15.02 11.98
CA TYR A 77 6.19 -13.85 11.19
C TYR A 77 4.68 -13.76 10.97
N HIS A 78 3.97 -14.89 10.93
CA HIS A 78 2.50 -14.93 10.82
C HIS A 78 1.77 -14.35 12.02
N ASP A 79 2.43 -14.26 13.18
CA ASP A 79 1.84 -13.73 14.42
C ASP A 79 2.06 -12.22 14.55
N ILE A 80 2.72 -11.60 13.57
CA ILE A 80 3.09 -10.18 13.60
C ILE A 80 2.33 -9.44 12.50
N ALA A 81 1.67 -8.35 12.85
CA ALA A 81 0.99 -7.48 11.91
C ALA A 81 1.44 -6.02 12.08
N ILE A 82 1.65 -5.32 10.96
CA ILE A 82 1.90 -3.90 10.92
C ILE A 82 0.64 -3.20 10.41
N LEU A 83 0.07 -2.30 11.20
CA LEU A 83 -1.10 -1.51 10.84
C LEU A 83 -0.70 -0.06 10.60
N TYR A 84 -1.13 0.52 9.49
CA TYR A 84 -0.90 1.93 9.17
C TYR A 84 -2.15 2.59 8.60
N ARG A 85 -2.29 3.89 8.82
CA ARG A 85 -3.50 4.65 8.44
C ARG A 85 -3.52 5.00 6.95
N SER A 86 -2.37 5.26 6.35
CA SER A 86 -2.24 5.79 4.99
C SER A 86 -1.30 4.95 4.15
N ASN A 87 -1.72 4.62 2.92
CA ASN A 87 -0.98 3.74 2.02
C ASN A 87 0.43 4.25 1.64
N TYR A 88 0.68 5.55 1.71
CA TYR A 88 2.02 6.08 1.41
C TYR A 88 3.10 5.58 2.37
N LEU A 89 2.72 5.27 3.62
CA LEU A 89 3.63 4.74 4.65
C LEU A 89 4.16 3.34 4.32
N SER A 90 3.48 2.59 3.44
CA SER A 90 3.93 1.26 3.07
C SER A 90 5.32 1.24 2.42
N ARG A 91 5.70 2.31 1.70
CA ARG A 91 6.98 2.37 0.98
C ARG A 91 8.19 2.22 1.91
N SER A 92 8.25 3.03 2.97
CA SER A 92 9.35 2.99 3.94
C SER A 92 9.36 1.65 4.69
N LEU A 93 8.18 1.13 5.05
CA LEU A 93 8.04 -0.18 5.68
C LEU A 93 8.48 -1.31 4.76
N GLU A 94 8.00 -1.36 3.53
CA GLU A 94 8.39 -2.38 2.54
C GLU A 94 9.90 -2.39 2.32
N LYS A 95 10.51 -1.19 2.17
CA LYS A 95 11.95 -1.07 2.03
C LYS A 95 12.70 -1.66 3.23
N ALA A 96 12.32 -1.26 4.46
CA ALA A 96 12.98 -1.73 5.66
C ALA A 96 12.83 -3.26 5.86
N LEU A 97 11.66 -3.82 5.53
CA LEU A 97 11.42 -5.27 5.59
C LEU A 97 12.27 -6.03 4.55
N LEU A 98 12.41 -5.48 3.33
CA LEU A 98 13.26 -6.06 2.28
C LEU A 98 14.75 -6.01 2.66
N ASP A 99 15.21 -4.88 3.19
CA ASP A 99 16.61 -4.70 3.64
C ASP A 99 16.98 -5.73 4.72
N GLU A 100 16.06 -6.00 5.65
CA GLU A 100 16.18 -7.01 6.70
C GLU A 100 15.81 -8.44 6.26
N ARG A 101 15.41 -8.63 4.99
CA ARG A 101 14.98 -9.93 4.42
C ARG A 101 13.79 -10.56 5.16
N ILE A 102 12.91 -9.74 5.73
CA ILE A 102 11.71 -10.19 6.41
C ILE A 102 10.61 -10.45 5.38
N PRO A 103 10.04 -11.66 5.29
CA PRO A 103 8.93 -11.96 4.40
C PRO A 103 7.66 -11.22 4.87
N TYR A 104 6.92 -10.62 3.93
CA TYR A 104 5.68 -9.90 4.25
C TYR A 104 4.62 -10.05 3.16
N ILE A 105 3.36 -9.83 3.55
CA ILE A 105 2.19 -9.77 2.67
C ILE A 105 1.44 -8.47 2.96
N ILE A 106 1.00 -7.77 1.92
CA ILE A 106 0.14 -6.58 2.06
C ILE A 106 -1.31 -6.99 1.82
N TYR A 107 -2.16 -6.75 2.83
CA TYR A 107 -3.60 -6.97 2.73
C TYR A 107 -4.32 -5.66 2.40
N GLY A 108 -5.27 -5.73 1.46
CA GLY A 108 -6.11 -4.59 1.09
C GLY A 108 -5.41 -3.49 0.29
N GLY A 109 -4.21 -3.76 -0.22
CA GLY A 109 -3.45 -2.84 -1.07
C GLY A 109 -2.58 -3.58 -2.08
N THR A 110 -2.05 -2.84 -3.07
CA THR A 110 -1.00 -3.32 -3.97
C THR A 110 0.35 -2.84 -3.45
N ARG A 111 1.39 -3.69 -3.62
CA ARG A 111 2.78 -3.29 -3.33
C ARG A 111 3.10 -1.99 -4.04
N PHE A 112 3.93 -1.12 -3.43
CA PHE A 112 4.21 0.21 -3.97
C PHE A 112 4.57 0.17 -5.47
N TYR A 113 5.49 -0.70 -5.86
CA TYR A 113 5.92 -0.83 -7.26
C TYR A 113 4.90 -1.54 -8.18
N GLU A 114 3.85 -2.13 -7.62
CA GLU A 114 2.77 -2.74 -8.38
C GLU A 114 1.61 -1.78 -8.64
N ARG A 115 1.59 -0.62 -7.99
CA ARG A 115 0.57 0.41 -8.18
C ARG A 115 0.60 0.92 -9.61
N GLN A 116 -0.58 1.18 -10.15
CA GLN A 116 -0.75 1.57 -11.54
C GLN A 116 0.02 2.85 -11.86
N GLU A 117 -0.09 3.87 -11.03
CA GLU A 117 0.59 5.16 -11.17
C GLU A 117 2.12 5.03 -11.15
N VAL A 118 2.64 4.13 -10.32
CA VAL A 118 4.09 3.88 -10.23
C VAL A 118 4.57 3.14 -11.48
N LYS A 119 3.84 2.14 -11.94
CA LYS A 119 4.14 1.44 -13.20
C LYS A 119 4.07 2.38 -14.39
N ASP A 120 3.10 3.28 -14.42
CA ASP A 120 2.98 4.28 -15.50
C ASP A 120 4.18 5.24 -15.49
N ALA A 121 4.58 5.75 -14.32
CA ALA A 121 5.76 6.61 -14.18
C ALA A 121 7.06 5.90 -14.61
N LEU A 122 7.24 4.63 -14.21
CA LEU A 122 8.39 3.82 -14.64
C LEU A 122 8.40 3.60 -16.17
N CYS A 123 7.22 3.44 -16.80
CA CYS A 123 7.12 3.33 -18.25
C CYS A 123 7.52 4.63 -18.95
N TYR A 124 7.16 5.80 -18.41
CA TYR A 124 7.68 7.08 -18.93
C TYR A 124 9.20 7.16 -18.87
N LEU A 125 9.81 6.76 -17.76
CA LEU A 125 11.28 6.74 -17.63
C LEU A 125 11.92 5.77 -18.62
N ARG A 126 11.36 4.57 -18.82
CA ARG A 126 11.85 3.61 -19.81
C ARG A 126 11.76 4.16 -21.23
N MET A 127 10.69 4.89 -21.56
CA MET A 127 10.59 5.53 -22.88
C MET A 127 11.70 6.53 -23.12
N VAL A 128 12.10 7.33 -22.12
CA VAL A 128 13.18 8.30 -22.25
C VAL A 128 14.55 7.61 -22.41
N THR A 129 14.75 6.47 -21.76
CA THR A 129 16.07 5.80 -21.73
C THR A 129 16.26 4.76 -22.83
N THR A 130 15.22 4.00 -23.17
CA THR A 130 15.35 2.82 -24.04
C THR A 130 14.35 2.77 -25.20
N ALA A 131 13.42 3.72 -25.30
CA ALA A 131 12.33 3.72 -26.29
C ALA A 131 11.57 2.37 -26.36
N ASP A 132 11.30 1.76 -25.19
CA ASP A 132 10.67 0.44 -25.03
C ASP A 132 9.21 0.48 -25.52
N ASP A 133 8.88 -0.33 -26.53
CA ASP A 133 7.54 -0.38 -27.13
C ASP A 133 6.46 -0.84 -26.16
N LEU A 134 6.75 -1.76 -25.22
CA LEU A 134 5.80 -2.19 -24.20
C LEU A 134 5.51 -1.06 -23.20
N ALA A 135 6.56 -0.29 -22.87
CA ALA A 135 6.38 0.89 -22.04
C ALA A 135 5.55 1.95 -22.77
N LEU A 136 5.82 2.18 -24.05
CA LEU A 136 5.05 3.11 -24.88
C LEU A 136 3.58 2.70 -24.98
N GLN A 137 3.30 1.45 -25.29
CA GLN A 137 1.93 0.93 -25.37
C GLN A 137 1.14 1.17 -24.09
N ARG A 138 1.78 1.01 -22.94
CA ARG A 138 1.15 1.26 -21.65
C ARG A 138 0.80 2.72 -21.42
N ILE A 139 1.68 3.66 -21.77
CA ILE A 139 1.53 5.09 -21.44
C ILE A 139 0.93 5.94 -22.57
N LEU A 140 0.81 5.41 -23.77
CA LEU A 140 0.40 6.17 -24.95
C LEU A 140 -0.93 6.91 -24.76
N ASN A 141 -1.89 6.27 -24.06
CA ASN A 141 -3.18 6.86 -23.72
C ASN A 141 -3.32 7.16 -22.20
N ARG A 142 -2.22 7.38 -21.52
CA ARG A 142 -2.16 7.77 -20.11
C ARG A 142 -1.27 8.99 -19.90
N PRO A 143 -1.82 10.17 -19.59
CA PRO A 143 -3.25 10.50 -19.49
C PRO A 143 -4.00 10.29 -20.81
N LYS A 144 -5.33 10.30 -20.75
CA LYS A 144 -6.18 10.09 -21.95
C LYS A 144 -5.84 11.12 -23.04
N ARG A 145 -5.47 10.61 -24.23
CA ARG A 145 -5.12 11.40 -25.42
C ARG A 145 -6.04 11.13 -26.62
N GLY A 146 -7.19 10.46 -26.39
CA GLY A 146 -8.13 10.13 -27.47
C GLY A 146 -7.67 8.96 -28.35
N ILE A 147 -6.62 8.25 -27.98
CA ILE A 147 -6.11 7.12 -28.74
C ILE A 147 -6.93 5.88 -28.40
N GLY A 148 -7.76 5.46 -29.35
CA GLY A 148 -8.58 4.24 -29.23
C GLY A 148 -7.82 2.96 -29.59
N ASN A 149 -8.44 1.80 -29.35
CA ASN A 149 -7.85 0.50 -29.66
C ASN A 149 -7.48 0.38 -31.17
N LYS A 150 -8.33 0.86 -32.08
CA LYS A 150 -8.05 0.82 -33.53
C LYS A 150 -6.76 1.55 -33.90
N THR A 151 -6.53 2.73 -33.29
CA THR A 151 -5.30 3.51 -33.54
C THR A 151 -4.09 2.80 -32.93
N MET A 152 -4.26 2.21 -31.73
CA MET A 152 -3.21 1.44 -31.11
C MET A 152 -2.82 0.21 -31.97
N ASP A 153 -3.79 -0.54 -32.45
CA ASP A 153 -3.57 -1.70 -33.31
C ASP A 153 -2.86 -1.29 -34.60
N LEU A 154 -3.25 -0.17 -35.22
CA LEU A 154 -2.59 0.38 -36.40
C LEU A 154 -1.11 0.70 -36.15
N ILE A 155 -0.79 1.33 -35.01
CA ILE A 155 0.59 1.67 -34.64
C ILE A 155 1.43 0.40 -34.47
N VAL A 156 0.90 -0.60 -33.74
CA VAL A 156 1.58 -1.87 -33.49
C VAL A 156 1.83 -2.62 -34.81
N GLU A 157 0.80 -2.74 -35.66
CA GLU A 157 0.93 -3.44 -36.94
C GLU A 157 1.90 -2.72 -37.89
N THR A 158 1.83 -1.39 -37.96
CA THR A 158 2.76 -0.60 -38.79
C THR A 158 4.20 -0.74 -38.32
N ALA A 159 4.45 -0.72 -37.00
CA ALA A 159 5.76 -0.95 -36.42
C ALA A 159 6.33 -2.32 -36.81
N ARG A 160 5.46 -3.34 -36.73
CA ARG A 160 5.80 -4.72 -37.10
C ARG A 160 6.13 -4.86 -38.60
N VAL A 161 5.27 -4.33 -39.48
CA VAL A 161 5.47 -4.39 -40.92
C VAL A 161 6.73 -3.64 -41.37
N ARG A 162 7.00 -2.47 -40.76
CA ARG A 162 8.17 -1.66 -41.10
C ARG A 162 9.44 -2.12 -40.36
N ASN A 163 9.35 -3.12 -39.47
CA ASN A 163 10.43 -3.59 -38.61
C ASN A 163 11.12 -2.44 -37.87
N THR A 164 10.32 -1.56 -37.27
CA THR A 164 10.75 -0.37 -36.53
C THR A 164 10.03 -0.27 -35.19
N SER A 165 10.45 0.64 -34.29
CA SER A 165 9.74 0.85 -33.04
C SER A 165 8.41 1.57 -33.21
N MET A 166 7.47 1.37 -32.28
CA MET A 166 6.22 2.14 -32.22
C MET A 166 6.48 3.64 -32.09
N TYR A 167 7.56 4.03 -31.44
CA TYR A 167 7.94 5.41 -31.27
C TYR A 167 8.32 6.07 -32.61
N GLU A 168 9.04 5.38 -33.48
CA GLU A 168 9.36 5.88 -34.82
C GLU A 168 8.10 5.98 -35.71
N VAL A 169 7.16 5.06 -35.58
CA VAL A 169 5.86 5.13 -36.27
C VAL A 169 5.08 6.38 -35.85
N LEU A 170 5.11 6.75 -34.56
CA LEU A 170 4.42 7.94 -34.03
C LEU A 170 5.02 9.25 -34.55
N LYS A 171 6.28 9.27 -34.96
CA LYS A 171 6.89 10.45 -35.58
C LYS A 171 6.42 10.69 -37.01
N ASP A 172 5.86 9.67 -37.64
CA ASP A 172 5.36 9.77 -39.01
C ASP A 172 3.95 10.39 -39.01
N THR A 173 3.89 11.71 -39.09
CA THR A 173 2.64 12.48 -39.04
C THR A 173 1.67 12.17 -40.17
N TYR A 174 2.13 11.59 -41.30
CA TYR A 174 1.30 11.22 -42.43
C TYR A 174 0.41 9.99 -42.19
N LEU A 175 0.70 9.21 -41.17
CA LEU A 175 -0.11 8.02 -40.83
C LEU A 175 -1.40 8.36 -40.06
N PHE A 176 -1.50 9.57 -39.52
CA PHE A 176 -2.56 9.98 -38.61
C PHE A 176 -3.36 11.20 -39.09
N SER A 177 -3.08 11.70 -40.31
CA SER A 177 -3.79 12.82 -40.94
C SER A 177 -5.06 12.39 -41.68
#